data_26ca50d6db40326d04b90d98d74807c5
#
_entry.id   26ca50d6db40326d04b90d98d74807c5
#
_cell.length_a   1.000
_cell.length_b   1.000
_cell.length_c   1.000
_cell.angle_alpha   90.00
_cell.angle_beta   90.00
_cell.angle_gamma   90.00
#
_symmetry.space_group_name_H-M   'P 1'
#
loop_
_entity.id
_entity.type
_entity.pdbx_description
1 polymer ?
#
loop_
_entity_poly.entity_id
_entity_poly.type
_entity_poly.pdbx_seq_one_letter_code
_entity_poly.pdbx_strand_id
1 'polypeptide(L)'
;MKYRRLGHTGVYVSELCLGAMTFGTEWELIGALRQKEADALVNRSIDAGINFFDTADVYSTGDSEEILGRSLRDKRHDVVVATKVRGRMGKGPNEVGLSRLHIIRACDASLKRLGTDYIDLYQIHRADPETHIEETLRALTDLVKAGKVRYIGCSNLEAWELMKALGISQQQNLESFICTQSYYCLLYTSPSPRDRG
;
A
#
# COMPACT_ATOMS: atom_id res chain seq x y z
N MET A 1 16.63 -16.04 1.79
CA MET A 1 15.76 -14.95 2.32
C MET A 1 15.18 -15.37 3.65
N LYS A 2 15.02 -14.46 4.61
CA LYS A 2 14.26 -14.71 5.85
C LYS A 2 12.83 -14.17 5.67
N TYR A 3 11.88 -14.81 6.35
CA TYR A 3 10.47 -14.42 6.31
C TYR A 3 9.96 -14.09 7.71
N ARG A 4 9.04 -13.13 7.79
CA ARG A 4 8.39 -12.71 9.03
C ARG A 4 6.89 -12.62 8.83
N ARG A 5 6.14 -12.76 9.89
CA ARG A 5 4.69 -12.53 9.85
C ARG A 5 4.40 -11.05 9.60
N LEU A 6 3.44 -10.78 8.73
CA LEU A 6 2.93 -9.44 8.49
C LEU A 6 1.98 -9.05 9.62
N GLY A 7 2.48 -8.26 10.56
CA GLY A 7 1.74 -7.92 11.78
C GLY A 7 1.37 -9.16 12.60
N HIS A 8 0.15 -9.23 13.07
CA HIS A 8 -0.41 -10.36 13.81
C HIS A 8 -1.14 -11.39 12.93
N THR A 9 -1.02 -11.26 11.60
CA THR A 9 -1.66 -12.18 10.66
C THR A 9 -0.91 -13.50 10.55
N GLY A 10 -1.49 -14.47 9.86
CA GLY A 10 -0.81 -15.71 9.46
C GLY A 10 0.03 -15.61 8.20
N VAL A 11 0.11 -14.41 7.57
CA VAL A 11 0.83 -14.21 6.31
C VAL A 11 2.32 -13.99 6.56
N TYR A 12 3.15 -14.71 5.82
CA TYR A 12 4.60 -14.57 5.86
C TYR A 12 5.10 -13.77 4.67
N VAL A 13 5.83 -12.70 4.93
CA VAL A 13 6.50 -11.87 3.94
C VAL A 13 8.01 -11.91 4.14
N SER A 14 8.77 -11.70 3.07
CA SER A 14 10.22 -11.53 3.13
C SER A 14 10.57 -10.28 3.95
N GLU A 15 11.72 -10.32 4.67
CA GLU A 15 12.22 -9.16 5.43
C GLU A 15 12.53 -7.97 4.54
N LEU A 16 12.77 -8.21 3.25
CA LEU A 16 12.92 -7.17 2.23
C LEU A 16 11.64 -7.10 1.40
N CYS A 17 11.24 -5.87 1.08
CA CYS A 17 10.13 -5.57 0.18
C CYS A 17 10.67 -4.83 -1.04
N LEU A 18 10.25 -5.20 -2.24
CA LEU A 18 10.55 -4.42 -3.44
C LEU A 18 9.54 -3.28 -3.57
N GLY A 19 10.00 -2.03 -3.43
CA GLY A 19 9.21 -0.83 -3.70
C GLY A 19 9.25 -0.48 -5.19
N ALA A 20 8.09 -0.26 -5.80
CA ALA A 20 7.93 0.03 -7.22
C ALA A 20 7.73 1.54 -7.52
N MET A 21 8.08 2.44 -6.60
CA MET A 21 7.89 3.88 -6.79
C MET A 21 8.62 4.43 -8.02
N THR A 22 9.73 3.79 -8.44
CA THR A 22 10.52 4.16 -9.61
C THR A 22 10.01 3.54 -10.91
N PHE A 23 8.93 2.75 -10.88
CA PHE A 23 8.32 2.18 -12.10
C PHE A 23 7.43 3.23 -12.75
N GLY A 24 7.60 3.44 -14.05
CA GLY A 24 6.96 4.50 -14.81
C GLY A 24 7.94 5.61 -15.20
N THR A 25 7.48 6.61 -15.93
CA THR A 25 8.35 7.64 -16.51
C THR A 25 8.00 9.07 -16.09
N GLU A 26 6.93 9.29 -15.35
CA GLU A 26 6.52 10.65 -14.96
C GLU A 26 7.42 11.30 -13.90
N TRP A 27 8.12 10.48 -13.10
CA TRP A 27 8.98 10.97 -12.02
C TRP A 27 10.46 10.77 -12.31
N GLU A 28 10.92 11.29 -13.42
CA GLU A 28 12.30 11.12 -13.92
C GLU A 28 13.40 11.44 -12.89
N LEU A 29 13.15 12.41 -11.98
CA LEU A 29 14.10 12.79 -10.93
C LEU A 29 14.38 11.69 -9.88
N ILE A 30 13.47 10.75 -9.71
CA ILE A 30 13.61 9.67 -8.71
C ILE A 30 13.81 8.30 -9.35
N GLY A 31 13.84 8.24 -10.68
CA GLY A 31 14.03 7.03 -11.47
C GLY A 31 12.88 6.79 -12.44
N ALA A 32 13.20 6.23 -13.58
CA ALA A 32 12.26 5.94 -14.65
C ALA A 32 12.52 4.54 -15.19
N LEU A 33 11.93 3.52 -14.58
CA LEU A 33 12.04 2.14 -15.04
C LEU A 33 10.83 1.78 -15.91
N ARG A 34 11.11 1.41 -17.14
CA ARG A 34 10.11 0.90 -18.07
C ARG A 34 9.89 -0.60 -17.87
N GLN A 35 8.93 -1.16 -18.57
CA GLN A 35 8.51 -2.55 -18.40
C GLN A 35 9.66 -3.56 -18.41
N LYS A 36 10.57 -3.47 -19.38
CA LYS A 36 11.66 -4.44 -19.52
C LYS A 36 12.63 -4.44 -18.31
N GLU A 37 12.99 -3.27 -17.85
CA GLU A 37 13.86 -3.11 -16.68
C GLU A 37 13.14 -3.53 -15.40
N ALA A 38 11.85 -3.19 -15.28
CA ALA A 38 11.02 -3.61 -14.17
C ALA A 38 10.86 -5.13 -14.11
N ASP A 39 10.61 -5.80 -15.25
CA ASP A 39 10.51 -7.26 -15.35
C ASP A 39 11.80 -7.94 -14.87
N ALA A 40 12.95 -7.43 -15.29
CA ALA A 40 14.25 -7.96 -14.87
C ALA A 40 14.44 -7.82 -13.35
N LEU A 41 14.07 -6.66 -12.78
CA LEU A 41 14.19 -6.41 -11.34
C LEU A 41 13.23 -7.26 -10.52
N VAL A 42 11.97 -7.36 -10.93
CA VAL A 42 10.94 -8.19 -10.29
C VAL A 42 11.36 -9.67 -10.32
N ASN A 43 11.78 -10.19 -11.48
CA ASN A 43 12.22 -11.57 -11.59
C ASN A 43 13.42 -11.85 -10.67
N ARG A 44 14.44 -11.01 -10.71
CA ARG A 44 15.61 -11.13 -9.83
C ARG A 44 15.23 -11.10 -8.34
N SER A 45 14.25 -10.27 -7.98
CA SER A 45 13.76 -10.18 -6.60
C SER A 45 13.08 -11.47 -6.15
N ILE A 46 12.25 -12.04 -7.01
CA ILE A 46 11.58 -13.34 -6.75
C ILE A 46 12.63 -14.46 -6.65
N ASP A 47 13.60 -14.52 -7.57
CA ASP A 47 14.67 -15.52 -7.54
C ASP A 47 15.52 -15.40 -6.26
N ALA A 48 15.66 -14.20 -5.70
CA ALA A 48 16.31 -13.97 -4.40
C ALA A 48 15.41 -14.32 -3.19
N GLY A 49 14.15 -14.71 -3.41
CA GLY A 49 13.17 -15.08 -2.40
C GLY A 49 12.35 -13.91 -1.84
N ILE A 50 12.32 -12.75 -2.50
CA ILE A 50 11.41 -11.67 -2.14
C ILE A 50 10.02 -12.03 -2.63
N ASN A 51 9.06 -12.05 -1.71
CA ASN A 51 7.64 -12.28 -2.01
C ASN A 51 6.74 -11.09 -1.64
N PHE A 52 7.32 -9.92 -1.33
CA PHE A 52 6.59 -8.73 -0.91
C PHE A 52 6.92 -7.57 -1.84
N PHE A 53 5.89 -6.97 -2.45
CA PHE A 53 5.98 -5.89 -3.43
C PHE A 53 5.07 -4.74 -3.02
N ASP A 54 5.57 -3.50 -3.11
CA ASP A 54 4.85 -2.30 -2.68
C ASP A 54 4.79 -1.28 -3.81
N THR A 55 3.59 -0.77 -4.08
CA THR A 55 3.33 0.32 -5.02
C THR A 55 2.32 1.31 -4.42
N ALA A 56 1.78 2.23 -5.21
CA ALA A 56 0.68 3.12 -4.87
C ALA A 56 -0.02 3.61 -6.15
N ASP A 57 -1.31 4.01 -6.01
CA ASP A 57 -2.10 4.59 -7.08
C ASP A 57 -1.43 5.81 -7.74
N VAL A 58 -0.84 6.69 -6.92
CA VAL A 58 -0.23 7.96 -7.34
C VAL A 58 1.15 7.81 -7.98
N TYR A 59 1.80 6.64 -7.87
CA TYR A 59 3.15 6.46 -8.42
C TYR A 59 3.10 6.46 -9.95
N SER A 60 3.72 7.49 -10.56
CA SER A 60 3.62 7.77 -12.00
C SER A 60 2.16 7.70 -12.49
N THR A 61 1.25 8.28 -11.72
CA THR A 61 -0.20 8.38 -12.03
C THR A 61 -0.84 7.03 -12.41
N GLY A 62 -0.37 5.95 -11.76
CA GLY A 62 -0.85 4.59 -11.95
C GLY A 62 0.04 3.68 -12.79
N ASP A 63 1.00 4.20 -13.56
CA ASP A 63 1.92 3.41 -14.37
C ASP A 63 2.67 2.38 -13.55
N SER A 64 3.06 2.73 -12.31
CA SER A 64 3.73 1.81 -11.40
C SER A 64 2.90 0.55 -11.12
N GLU A 65 1.60 0.69 -10.88
CA GLU A 65 0.69 -0.45 -10.69
C GLU A 65 0.55 -1.28 -11.97
N GLU A 66 0.45 -0.63 -13.14
CA GLU A 66 0.33 -1.34 -14.42
C GLU A 66 1.59 -2.15 -14.76
N ILE A 67 2.76 -1.54 -14.58
CA ILE A 67 4.05 -2.20 -14.83
C ILE A 67 4.24 -3.37 -13.87
N LEU A 68 4.03 -3.15 -12.56
CA LEU A 68 4.14 -4.20 -11.56
C LEU A 68 3.15 -5.34 -11.81
N GLY A 69 1.89 -5.02 -12.12
CA GLY A 69 0.87 -6.00 -12.43
C GLY A 69 1.22 -6.87 -13.64
N ARG A 70 1.76 -6.29 -14.71
CA ARG A 70 2.27 -7.04 -15.87
C ARG A 70 3.45 -7.94 -15.51
N SER A 71 4.39 -7.45 -14.71
CA SER A 71 5.57 -8.21 -14.27
C SER A 71 5.23 -9.40 -13.36
N LEU A 72 4.09 -9.32 -12.64
CA LEU A 72 3.65 -10.34 -11.68
C LEU A 72 2.56 -11.28 -12.24
N ARG A 73 2.07 -11.08 -13.46
CA ARG A 73 0.88 -11.77 -14.01
C ARG A 73 0.88 -13.28 -13.73
N ASP A 74 1.96 -13.96 -14.07
CA ASP A 74 2.05 -15.41 -13.95
C ASP A 74 2.49 -15.89 -12.55
N LYS A 75 2.77 -14.95 -11.63
CA LYS A 75 3.31 -15.19 -10.28
C LYS A 75 2.46 -14.54 -9.19
N ARG A 76 1.28 -14.01 -9.57
CA ARG A 76 0.42 -13.22 -8.67
C ARG A 76 0.07 -13.95 -7.37
N HIS A 77 -0.13 -15.26 -7.43
CA HIS A 77 -0.51 -16.07 -6.27
C HIS A 77 0.66 -16.43 -5.34
N ASP A 78 1.90 -16.24 -5.80
CA ASP A 78 3.11 -16.58 -5.04
C ASP A 78 3.64 -15.39 -4.22
N VAL A 79 3.03 -14.20 -4.39
CA VAL A 79 3.52 -12.96 -3.82
C VAL A 79 2.43 -12.19 -3.08
N VAL A 80 2.85 -11.33 -2.17
CA VAL A 80 2.03 -10.35 -1.45
C VAL A 80 2.22 -8.99 -2.11
N VAL A 81 1.14 -8.40 -2.60
CA VAL A 81 1.15 -7.08 -3.25
C VAL A 81 0.46 -6.06 -2.38
N ALA A 82 1.19 -5.01 -2.03
CA ALA A 82 0.66 -3.84 -1.35
C ALA A 82 0.49 -2.68 -2.33
N THR A 83 -0.63 -1.97 -2.24
CA THR A 83 -0.81 -0.66 -2.88
C THR A 83 -1.48 0.31 -1.94
N LYS A 84 -1.56 1.58 -2.34
CA LYS A 84 -2.01 2.66 -1.44
C LYS A 84 -3.02 3.56 -2.13
N VAL A 85 -3.86 4.21 -1.33
CA VAL A 85 -4.87 5.18 -1.74
C VAL A 85 -4.71 6.48 -0.96
N ARG A 86 -5.12 7.57 -1.50
CA ARG A 86 -5.25 8.95 -1.02
C ARG A 86 -4.75 9.97 -2.02
N GLY A 87 -3.78 9.62 -2.86
CA GLY A 87 -3.21 10.52 -3.85
C GLY A 87 -4.27 11.09 -4.79
N ARG A 88 -3.96 12.25 -5.40
CA ARG A 88 -4.82 12.81 -6.46
C ARG A 88 -4.60 12.05 -7.76
N MET A 89 -5.68 11.46 -8.27
CA MET A 89 -5.66 10.66 -9.50
C MET A 89 -6.39 11.31 -10.68
N GLY A 90 -6.95 12.49 -10.48
CA GLY A 90 -7.64 13.23 -11.53
C GLY A 90 -7.93 14.67 -11.12
N LYS A 91 -8.64 15.42 -12.00
CA LYS A 91 -8.93 16.84 -11.83
C LYS A 91 -10.18 17.11 -10.96
N GLY A 92 -11.02 16.11 -10.78
CA GLY A 92 -12.27 16.24 -10.04
C GLY A 92 -12.08 16.39 -8.53
N PRO A 93 -13.05 16.99 -7.83
CA PRO A 93 -12.94 17.21 -6.38
C PRO A 93 -12.91 15.90 -5.57
N ASN A 94 -13.53 14.84 -6.10
CA ASN A 94 -13.65 13.53 -5.44
C ASN A 94 -12.61 12.50 -5.94
N GLU A 95 -11.53 12.96 -6.58
CA GLU A 95 -10.44 12.10 -7.07
C GLU A 95 -9.18 12.22 -6.21
N VAL A 96 -9.38 12.44 -4.91
CA VAL A 96 -8.35 12.60 -3.88
C VAL A 96 -8.95 12.34 -2.51
N GLY A 97 -8.11 11.99 -1.52
CA GLY A 97 -8.52 11.85 -0.13
C GLY A 97 -8.90 10.44 0.27
N LEU A 98 -9.58 10.32 1.41
CA LEU A 98 -9.95 9.04 2.01
C LEU A 98 -11.46 8.90 2.21
N SER A 99 -12.26 9.69 1.47
CA SER A 99 -13.71 9.50 1.47
C SER A 99 -14.08 8.10 0.99
N ARG A 100 -15.18 7.57 1.49
CA ARG A 100 -15.73 6.29 1.04
C ARG A 100 -15.86 6.20 -0.49
N LEU A 101 -16.36 7.28 -1.09
CA LEU A 101 -16.53 7.35 -2.54
C LEU A 101 -15.20 7.16 -3.28
N HIS A 102 -14.15 7.87 -2.84
CA HIS A 102 -12.84 7.79 -3.47
C HIS A 102 -12.19 6.43 -3.22
N ILE A 103 -12.18 5.94 -1.99
CA ILE A 103 -11.55 4.65 -1.63
C ILE A 103 -12.08 3.50 -2.50
N ILE A 104 -13.41 3.39 -2.65
CA ILE A 104 -14.02 2.31 -3.43
C ILE A 104 -13.62 2.42 -4.91
N ARG A 105 -13.73 3.61 -5.51
CA ARG A 105 -13.36 3.85 -6.91
C ARG A 105 -11.86 3.65 -7.16
N ALA A 106 -11.02 4.14 -6.26
CA ALA A 106 -9.57 3.99 -6.35
C ALA A 106 -9.14 2.52 -6.24
N CYS A 107 -9.77 1.73 -5.35
CA CYS A 107 -9.53 0.30 -5.26
C CYS A 107 -9.85 -0.42 -6.58
N ASP A 108 -11.02 -0.16 -7.16
CA ASP A 108 -11.41 -0.75 -8.45
C ASP A 108 -10.45 -0.36 -9.58
N ALA A 109 -10.00 0.88 -9.60
CA ALA A 109 -9.01 1.34 -10.56
C ALA A 109 -7.63 0.67 -10.35
N SER A 110 -7.18 0.52 -9.10
CA SER A 110 -5.93 -0.18 -8.75
C SER A 110 -5.98 -1.66 -9.14
N LEU A 111 -7.09 -2.36 -8.87
CA LEU A 111 -7.30 -3.75 -9.30
C LEU A 111 -7.18 -3.89 -10.82
N LYS A 112 -7.77 -2.96 -11.58
CA LYS A 112 -7.68 -2.94 -13.04
C LYS A 112 -6.25 -2.71 -13.53
N ARG A 113 -5.50 -1.76 -12.95
CA ARG A 113 -4.10 -1.48 -13.31
C ARG A 113 -3.19 -2.64 -12.97
N LEU A 114 -3.36 -3.24 -11.79
CA LEU A 114 -2.62 -4.41 -11.34
C LEU A 114 -2.99 -5.70 -12.11
N GLY A 115 -4.12 -5.72 -12.83
CA GLY A 115 -4.59 -6.89 -13.58
C GLY A 115 -4.94 -8.07 -12.68
N THR A 116 -5.53 -7.82 -11.52
CA THR A 116 -5.90 -8.81 -10.49
C THR A 116 -7.26 -8.47 -9.88
N ASP A 117 -7.93 -9.44 -9.29
CA ASP A 117 -9.22 -9.30 -8.61
C ASP A 117 -9.09 -9.09 -7.09
N TYR A 118 -7.89 -9.13 -6.54
CA TYR A 118 -7.65 -8.84 -5.13
C TYR A 118 -6.32 -8.12 -4.89
N ILE A 119 -6.29 -7.32 -3.84
CA ILE A 119 -5.09 -6.69 -3.26
C ILE A 119 -4.82 -7.37 -1.92
N ASP A 120 -3.56 -7.78 -1.67
CA ASP A 120 -3.23 -8.43 -0.40
C ASP A 120 -3.20 -7.41 0.75
N LEU A 121 -2.57 -6.25 0.54
CA LEU A 121 -2.48 -5.19 1.52
C LEU A 121 -2.86 -3.84 0.90
N TYR A 122 -3.99 -3.28 1.32
CA TYR A 122 -4.44 -1.96 0.87
C TYR A 122 -4.21 -0.94 1.97
N GLN A 123 -3.39 0.07 1.69
CA GLN A 123 -2.93 1.02 2.69
C GLN A 123 -3.49 2.41 2.43
N ILE A 124 -3.82 3.15 3.49
CA ILE A 124 -3.93 4.60 3.37
C ILE A 124 -2.51 5.19 3.29
N HIS A 125 -2.27 6.07 2.31
CA HIS A 125 -0.92 6.61 2.02
C HIS A 125 -0.44 7.61 3.07
N ARG A 126 -1.38 8.34 3.67
CA ARG A 126 -1.22 9.27 4.81
C ARG A 126 -2.59 9.67 5.34
N ALA A 127 -2.62 10.39 6.45
CA ALA A 127 -3.86 10.96 6.98
C ALA A 127 -4.58 11.88 5.97
N ASP A 128 -5.89 11.95 6.10
CA ASP A 128 -6.74 12.89 5.38
C ASP A 128 -7.56 13.70 6.41
N PRO A 129 -7.20 14.96 6.67
CA PRO A 129 -7.90 15.78 7.66
C PRO A 129 -9.32 16.16 7.26
N GLU A 130 -9.67 16.05 5.97
CA GLU A 130 -11.00 16.37 5.46
C GLU A 130 -11.99 15.22 5.61
N THR A 131 -11.52 14.00 5.93
CA THR A 131 -12.36 12.80 6.07
C THR A 131 -12.27 12.22 7.47
N HIS A 132 -13.40 11.99 8.10
CA HIS A 132 -13.44 11.26 9.38
C HIS A 132 -12.88 9.85 9.21
N ILE A 133 -11.92 9.46 10.06
CA ILE A 133 -11.25 8.15 9.98
C ILE A 133 -12.25 6.98 10.08
N GLU A 134 -13.38 7.16 10.73
CA GLU A 134 -14.45 6.15 10.80
C GLU A 134 -15.03 5.85 9.41
N GLU A 135 -15.29 6.88 8.59
CA GLU A 135 -15.77 6.69 7.20
C GLU A 135 -14.76 5.89 6.37
N THR A 136 -13.49 6.24 6.51
CA THR A 136 -12.36 5.54 5.88
C THR A 136 -12.32 4.07 6.28
N LEU A 137 -12.38 3.77 7.59
CA LEU A 137 -12.33 2.40 8.11
C LEU A 137 -13.54 1.57 7.66
N ARG A 138 -14.74 2.18 7.62
CA ARG A 138 -15.94 1.51 7.09
C ARG A 138 -15.78 1.16 5.61
N ALA A 139 -15.27 2.08 4.79
CA ALA A 139 -15.02 1.83 3.39
C ALA A 139 -14.01 0.70 3.16
N LEU A 140 -12.90 0.70 3.90
CA LEU A 140 -11.89 -0.35 3.85
C LEU A 140 -12.44 -1.70 4.32
N THR A 141 -13.25 -1.72 5.38
CA THR A 141 -13.93 -2.92 5.88
C THR A 141 -14.85 -3.53 4.82
N ASP A 142 -15.57 -2.70 4.09
CA ASP A 142 -16.46 -3.19 3.03
C ASP A 142 -15.69 -3.78 1.85
N LEU A 143 -14.51 -3.23 1.52
CA LEU A 143 -13.62 -3.81 0.51
C LEU A 143 -13.06 -5.18 0.94
N VAL A 144 -12.75 -5.35 2.22
CA VAL A 144 -12.35 -6.66 2.77
C VAL A 144 -13.50 -7.65 2.70
N LYS A 145 -14.69 -7.27 3.15
CA LYS A 145 -15.91 -8.12 3.07
C LYS A 145 -16.28 -8.50 1.63
N ALA A 146 -16.03 -7.59 0.68
CA ALA A 146 -16.25 -7.85 -0.74
C ALA A 146 -15.16 -8.76 -1.36
N GLY A 147 -14.12 -9.12 -0.61
CA GLY A 147 -13.01 -9.95 -1.11
C GLY A 147 -12.04 -9.24 -2.04
N LYS A 148 -12.20 -7.93 -2.26
CA LYS A 148 -11.29 -7.12 -3.08
C LYS A 148 -9.96 -6.81 -2.40
N VAL A 149 -9.96 -6.80 -1.07
CA VAL A 149 -8.80 -6.53 -0.21
C VAL A 149 -8.69 -7.65 0.81
N ARG A 150 -7.47 -8.13 1.07
CA ARG A 150 -7.24 -9.16 2.11
C ARG A 150 -6.97 -8.54 3.46
N TYR A 151 -6.10 -7.53 3.51
CA TYR A 151 -5.71 -6.84 4.74
C TYR A 151 -5.59 -5.34 4.48
N ILE A 152 -5.80 -4.56 5.54
CA ILE A 152 -5.63 -3.10 5.49
C ILE A 152 -4.43 -2.66 6.31
N GLY A 153 -3.77 -1.59 5.87
CA GLY A 153 -2.64 -0.97 6.53
C GLY A 153 -2.67 0.54 6.44
N CYS A 154 -1.71 1.18 7.05
CA CYS A 154 -1.55 2.63 6.96
C CYS A 154 -0.10 3.04 6.72
N SER A 155 0.08 4.25 6.23
CA SER A 155 1.39 4.85 6.01
C SER A 155 1.39 6.29 6.55
N ASN A 156 2.49 6.69 7.17
CA ASN A 156 2.72 8.07 7.63
C ASN A 156 1.59 8.67 8.49
N LEU A 157 1.00 7.86 9.37
CA LEU A 157 0.13 8.34 10.43
C LEU A 157 0.95 8.72 11.66
N GLU A 158 0.55 9.78 12.35
CA GLU A 158 1.03 10.06 13.68
C GLU A 158 0.54 8.98 14.67
N ALA A 159 1.29 8.75 15.75
CA ALA A 159 0.95 7.70 16.72
C ALA A 159 -0.45 7.85 17.30
N TRP A 160 -0.89 9.07 17.57
CA TRP A 160 -2.24 9.34 18.10
C TRP A 160 -3.34 9.07 17.06
N GLU A 161 -3.08 9.34 15.76
CA GLU A 161 -4.01 9.03 14.66
C GLU A 161 -4.19 7.52 14.52
N LEU A 162 -3.07 6.80 14.55
CA LEU A 162 -3.09 5.34 14.52
C LEU A 162 -3.86 4.76 15.71
N MET A 163 -3.59 5.22 16.93
CA MET A 163 -4.32 4.77 18.12
C MET A 163 -5.81 5.09 18.07
N LYS A 164 -6.18 6.27 17.55
CA LYS A 164 -7.57 6.64 17.32
C LYS A 164 -8.25 5.70 16.33
N ALA A 165 -7.59 5.38 15.21
CA ALA A 165 -8.10 4.45 14.21
C ALA A 165 -8.33 3.04 14.80
N LEU A 166 -7.32 2.51 15.52
CA LEU A 166 -7.42 1.19 16.17
C LEU A 166 -8.54 1.14 17.22
N GLY A 167 -8.68 2.20 18.02
CA GLY A 167 -9.77 2.30 18.99
C GLY A 167 -11.16 2.28 18.36
N ILE A 168 -11.35 3.02 17.25
CA ILE A 168 -12.62 3.03 16.50
C ILE A 168 -12.87 1.65 15.88
N SER A 169 -11.85 1.02 15.28
CA SER A 169 -11.98 -0.33 14.72
C SER A 169 -12.44 -1.32 15.76
N GLN A 170 -11.84 -1.31 16.94
CA GLN A 170 -12.20 -2.19 18.05
C GLN A 170 -13.63 -1.92 18.56
N GLN A 171 -13.97 -0.64 18.79
CA GLN A 171 -15.28 -0.26 19.33
C GLN A 171 -16.44 -0.58 18.39
N GLN A 172 -16.20 -0.46 17.07
CA GLN A 172 -17.25 -0.61 16.06
C GLN A 172 -17.18 -1.92 15.27
N ASN A 173 -16.30 -2.84 15.69
CA ASN A 173 -16.09 -4.14 15.04
C ASN A 173 -15.79 -3.98 13.52
N LEU A 174 -14.87 -3.06 13.20
CA LEU A 174 -14.35 -2.84 11.87
C LEU A 174 -12.98 -3.50 11.70
N GLU A 175 -12.54 -3.66 10.45
CA GLU A 175 -11.18 -4.09 10.16
C GLU A 175 -10.16 -3.12 10.78
N SER A 176 -9.05 -3.67 11.27
CA SER A 176 -7.97 -2.91 11.88
C SER A 176 -6.73 -2.89 10.99
N PHE A 177 -5.98 -1.81 11.01
CA PHE A 177 -4.67 -1.76 10.37
C PHE A 177 -3.74 -2.81 10.98
N ILE A 178 -3.22 -3.71 10.14
CA ILE A 178 -2.33 -4.79 10.59
C ILE A 178 -0.86 -4.37 10.63
N CYS A 179 -0.50 -3.31 9.92
CA CYS A 179 0.86 -2.77 9.83
C CYS A 179 0.84 -1.27 9.53
N THR A 180 1.98 -0.64 9.76
CA THR A 180 2.26 0.75 9.36
C THR A 180 3.56 0.81 8.54
N GLN A 181 3.55 1.62 7.48
CA GLN A 181 4.72 1.96 6.68
C GLN A 181 5.10 3.42 6.97
N SER A 182 6.01 3.63 7.90
CA SER A 182 6.42 4.95 8.32
C SER A 182 7.69 5.42 7.60
N TYR A 183 7.82 6.73 7.44
CA TYR A 183 9.07 7.34 6.95
C TYR A 183 10.23 6.95 7.87
N TYR A 184 11.30 6.46 7.27
CA TYR A 184 12.55 6.14 7.95
C TYR A 184 13.72 6.67 7.13
N CYS A 185 14.61 7.43 7.76
CA CYS A 185 15.81 7.96 7.12
C CYS A 185 17.03 7.71 8.00
N LEU A 186 18.08 7.12 7.42
CA LEU A 186 19.33 6.85 8.15
C LEU A 186 20.05 8.13 8.61
N LEU A 187 19.86 9.24 7.89
CA LEU A 187 20.49 10.53 8.19
C LEU A 187 19.64 11.41 9.09
N TYR A 188 18.31 11.25 9.04
CA TYR A 188 17.37 12.03 9.82
C TYR A 188 16.16 11.19 10.16
N THR A 189 16.08 10.73 11.39
CA THR A 189 14.94 9.98 11.92
C THR A 189 14.26 10.78 13.02
N SER A 190 12.96 10.65 13.16
CA SER A 190 12.27 11.10 14.36
C SER A 190 12.89 10.39 15.57
N PRO A 191 13.18 11.09 16.67
CA PRO A 191 13.82 10.48 17.83
C PRO A 191 12.94 9.33 18.38
N SER A 192 13.50 8.14 18.41
CA SER A 192 12.89 7.00 19.06
C SER A 192 13.04 7.10 20.56
N PRO A 193 12.13 6.57 21.39
CA PRO A 193 12.35 6.45 22.83
C PRO A 193 13.65 5.72 23.19
N ARG A 194 14.19 4.89 22.30
CA ARG A 194 15.47 4.21 22.47
C ARG A 194 16.68 5.13 22.28
N ASP A 195 16.50 6.26 21.59
CA ASP A 195 17.58 7.22 21.31
C ASP A 195 17.71 8.27 22.41
N ARG A 196 16.90 8.18 23.47
CA ARG A 196 16.87 9.07 24.63
C ARG A 196 17.53 8.44 25.87
N GLY A 197 18.41 7.49 25.64
CA GLY A 197 19.24 6.88 26.69
C GLY A 197 20.32 7.82 27.24
#